data_3e246b653d147681d69276789e2dca18
#
_entry.id   3e246b653d147681d69276789e2dca18
#
_cell.length_a   1.000
_cell.length_b   1.000
_cell.length_c   1.000
_cell.angle_alpha   90.00
_cell.angle_beta   90.00
_cell.angle_gamma   90.00
#
_symmetry.space_group_name_H-M   'P 1'
#
loop_
_entity.id
_entity.type
_entity.pdbx_description
1 polymer ?
#
loop_
_entity_poly.entity_id
_entity_poly.type
_entity_poly.pdbx_seq_one_letter_code
_entity_poly.pdbx_strand_id
1 'polypeptide(L)' 'MNYTYIVQCADGTLYTGWTNCLEKRLKAHNSGKNGAKYTKTKRPVTLVYYEGYATKEEAMSREYAIKQLTRAK' A
#
# COMPACT_ATOMS: atom_id res chain seq x y z
N MET A 1 -13.44 -5.82 5.86
CA MET A 1 -13.37 -4.88 4.74
C MET A 1 -12.00 -4.95 4.08
N ASN A 2 -11.92 -4.61 2.83
CA ASN A 2 -10.66 -4.64 2.08
C ASN A 2 -10.30 -3.22 1.68
N TYR A 3 -9.00 -2.93 1.65
CA TYR A 3 -8.51 -1.57 1.41
C TYR A 3 -7.46 -1.54 0.32
N THR A 4 -7.55 -0.52 -0.53
CA THR A 4 -6.45 -0.15 -1.41
C THR A 4 -5.81 1.08 -0.78
N TYR A 5 -4.50 1.04 -0.62
CA TYR A 5 -3.80 2.07 0.13
C TYR A 5 -2.56 2.55 -0.61
N ILE A 6 -2.12 3.75 -0.26
CA ILE A 6 -0.86 4.30 -0.76
C ILE A 6 -0.05 4.75 0.44
N VAL A 7 1.20 4.31 0.49
CA VAL A 7 2.14 4.75 1.53
C VAL A 7 3.29 5.49 0.87
N GLN A 8 3.84 6.45 1.61
CA GLN A 8 5.02 7.18 1.18
C GLN A 8 6.22 6.63 1.94
N CYS A 9 7.25 6.25 1.22
CA CYS A 9 8.47 5.73 1.81
C CYS A 9 9.38 6.87 2.28
N ALA A 10 10.41 6.52 3.06
CA ALA A 10 11.33 7.51 3.61
C ALA A 10 12.05 8.32 2.53
N ASP A 11 12.25 7.73 1.36
CA ASP A 11 12.91 8.41 0.25
C ASP A 11 11.96 9.24 -0.62
N GLY A 12 10.70 9.34 -0.21
CA GLY A 12 9.70 10.12 -0.95
C GLY A 12 8.94 9.36 -2.01
N THR A 13 9.31 8.12 -2.29
CA THR A 13 8.59 7.32 -3.29
C THR A 13 7.27 6.80 -2.72
N LEU A 14 6.34 6.48 -3.61
CA LEU A 14 5.02 5.98 -3.23
C LEU A 14 4.89 4.50 -3.58
N TYR A 15 4.20 3.77 -2.71
CA TYR A 15 3.90 2.37 -2.94
C TYR A 15 2.39 2.15 -2.77
N THR A 16 1.78 1.46 -3.74
CA THR A 16 0.36 1.15 -3.71
C THR A 16 0.17 -0.34 -3.49
N GLY A 17 -0.72 -0.69 -2.57
CA GLY A 17 -1.03 -2.09 -2.30
C GLY A 17 -2.47 -2.24 -1.84
N TRP A 18 -2.84 -3.48 -1.48
CA TRP A 18 -4.15 -3.73 -0.88
C TRP A 18 -3.98 -4.65 0.32
N THR A 19 -4.93 -4.55 1.24
CA THR A 19 -4.91 -5.38 2.45
C THR A 19 -6.31 -5.47 3.04
N ASN A 20 -6.55 -6.49 3.84
CA ASN A 20 -7.78 -6.57 4.60
C ASN A 20 -7.65 -5.98 6.00
N CYS A 21 -6.45 -5.52 6.36
CA CYS A 21 -6.23 -4.85 7.65
C CYS A 21 -5.10 -3.84 7.51
N LEU A 22 -5.47 -2.55 7.43
CA LEU A 22 -4.50 -1.47 7.25
C LEU A 22 -3.48 -1.39 8.37
N GLU A 23 -3.92 -1.50 9.62
CA GLU A 23 -3.01 -1.38 10.75
C GLU A 23 -1.92 -2.44 10.72
N LYS A 24 -2.31 -3.69 10.51
CA LYS A 24 -1.35 -4.79 10.46
C LYS A 24 -0.39 -4.64 9.30
N ARG A 25 -0.91 -4.24 8.14
CA ARG A 25 -0.09 -4.11 6.95
C ARG A 25 0.92 -2.98 7.10
N LEU A 26 0.48 -1.84 7.61
CA LEU A 26 1.35 -0.70 7.82
C LEU A 26 2.45 -1.04 8.83
N LYS A 27 2.07 -1.74 9.89
CA LYS A 27 3.02 -2.18 10.90
C LYS A 27 4.04 -3.15 10.29
N ALA A 28 3.59 -4.06 9.44
CA ALA A 28 4.48 -5.01 8.77
C ALA A 28 5.48 -4.29 7.86
N HIS A 29 5.01 -3.29 7.12
CA HIS A 29 5.90 -2.50 6.27
C HIS A 29 7.02 -1.85 7.09
N ASN A 30 6.68 -1.33 8.26
CA ASN A 30 7.66 -0.63 9.10
C ASN A 30 8.53 -1.58 9.91
N SER A 31 8.01 -2.76 10.27
CA SER A 31 8.80 -3.73 11.02
C SER A 31 9.74 -4.54 10.14
N GLY A 32 9.44 -4.63 8.86
CA GLY A 32 10.25 -5.38 7.92
C GLY A 32 10.08 -6.88 7.96
N LYS A 33 9.12 -7.38 8.76
CA LYS A 33 8.93 -8.84 8.87
C LYS A 33 8.08 -9.39 7.75
N ASN A 34 6.90 -8.85 7.56
CA ASN A 34 5.96 -9.32 6.54
C ASN A 34 5.56 -8.20 5.59
N GLY A 35 6.40 -7.17 5.49
CA GLY A 35 6.13 -6.05 4.61
C GLY A 35 6.47 -6.37 3.17
N ALA A 36 6.04 -5.52 2.27
CA ALA A 36 6.38 -5.65 0.87
C ALA A 36 7.88 -5.50 0.68
N LYS A 37 8.43 -6.28 -0.23
CA LYS A 37 9.85 -6.26 -0.52
C LYS A 37 10.33 -4.87 -0.92
N TYR A 38 9.49 -4.14 -1.65
CA TYR A 38 9.79 -2.81 -2.13
C TYR A 38 10.06 -1.84 -0.98
N THR A 39 9.31 -1.96 0.12
CA THR A 39 9.42 -1.01 1.24
C THR A 39 10.41 -1.47 2.31
N LYS A 40 10.96 -2.65 2.17
CA LYS A 40 11.83 -3.24 3.20
C LYS A 40 13.00 -2.35 3.56
N THR A 41 13.63 -1.73 2.57
CA THR A 41 14.79 -0.87 2.78
C THR A 41 14.45 0.61 2.77
N LYS A 42 13.16 0.96 2.63
CA LYS A 42 12.70 2.35 2.50
C LYS A 42 11.84 2.79 3.67
N ARG A 43 12.01 2.15 4.81
CA ARG A 43 11.28 2.49 6.02
C ARG A 43 11.84 3.75 6.65
N PRO A 44 11.06 4.49 7.42
CA PRO A 44 9.66 4.24 7.72
C PRO A 44 8.74 4.64 6.56
N VAL A 45 7.57 4.00 6.50
CA VAL A 45 6.56 4.37 5.51
C VAL A 45 5.37 5.01 6.24
N THR A 46 4.71 5.92 5.56
CA THR A 46 3.57 6.64 6.12
C THR A 46 2.37 6.44 5.22
N LEU A 47 1.21 6.11 5.81
CA LEU A 47 -0.02 5.99 5.06
C LEU A 47 -0.48 7.37 4.62
N VAL A 48 -0.62 7.58 3.31
CA VAL A 48 -1.03 8.89 2.79
C VAL A 48 -2.41 8.85 2.16
N TYR A 49 -2.92 7.65 1.83
CA TYR A 49 -4.24 7.54 1.23
C TYR A 49 -4.75 6.10 1.34
N TYR A 50 -6.07 5.94 1.47
CA TYR A 50 -6.67 4.61 1.39
C TYR A 50 -8.14 4.70 0.98
N GLU A 51 -8.65 3.60 0.42
CA GLU A 51 -10.05 3.43 0.07
C GLU A 51 -10.52 2.07 0.57
N GLY A 52 -11.74 2.00 1.07
CA GLY A 52 -12.31 0.76 1.56
C GLY A 52 -13.29 0.15 0.58
N TYR A 53 -13.29 -1.18 0.47
CA TYR A 53 -14.16 -1.93 -0.43
C TYR A 53 -14.71 -3.16 0.27
N ALA A 54 -15.88 -3.60 -0.18
CA ALA A 54 -16.54 -4.76 0.40
C ALA A 54 -15.83 -6.06 0.03
N THR A 55 -15.23 -6.13 -1.16
CA THR A 55 -14.57 -7.35 -1.63
C THR A 55 -13.11 -7.08 -1.95
N LYS A 56 -12.29 -8.14 -1.88
CA LYS A 56 -10.88 -8.02 -2.22
C LYS A 56 -10.69 -7.77 -3.71
N GLU A 57 -11.58 -8.28 -4.53
CA GLU A 57 -11.52 -8.09 -5.98
C GLU A 57 -11.63 -6.61 -6.34
N GLU A 58 -12.50 -5.88 -5.64
CA GLU A 58 -12.63 -4.45 -5.85
C GLU A 58 -11.35 -3.71 -5.43
N ALA A 59 -10.80 -4.09 -4.27
CA ALA A 59 -9.58 -3.47 -3.77
C ALA A 59 -8.40 -3.73 -4.72
N MET A 60 -8.29 -4.97 -5.21
CA MET A 60 -7.23 -5.34 -6.14
C MET A 60 -7.36 -4.62 -7.47
N SER A 61 -8.59 -4.48 -7.96
CA SER A 61 -8.86 -3.76 -9.20
C SER A 61 -8.45 -2.30 -9.07
N ARG A 62 -8.78 -1.68 -7.94
CA ARG A 62 -8.40 -0.29 -7.69
C ARG A 62 -6.89 -0.14 -7.55
N GLU A 63 -6.24 -1.09 -6.89
CA GLU A 63 -4.79 -1.10 -6.78
C GLU A 63 -4.14 -1.07 -8.15
N TYR A 64 -4.63 -1.92 -9.05
CA TYR A 64 -4.12 -1.97 -10.40
C TYR A 64 -4.32 -0.65 -11.13
N ALA A 65 -5.51 -0.07 -11.00
CA ALA A 65 -5.82 1.20 -11.65
C ALA A 65 -4.91 2.33 -11.17
N ILE A 66 -4.68 2.39 -9.86
CA ILE A 66 -3.80 3.42 -9.30
C ILE A 66 -2.36 3.22 -9.77
N LYS A 67 -1.91 1.99 -9.83
CA LYS A 67 -0.54 1.70 -10.30
C LYS A 67 -0.36 2.12 -11.75
N GLN A 68 -1.39 1.97 -12.58
CA GLN A 68 -1.34 2.43 -13.96
C GLN A 68 -1.17 3.96 -14.02
N LEU A 69 -1.90 4.67 -13.16
CA LEU A 69 -1.80 6.13 -13.12
C LEU A 69 -0.41 6.59 -12.70
N THR A 70 0.15 5.98 -11.66
CA THR A 70 1.45 6.40 -11.18
C THR A 70 2.58 6.03 -12.11
N ARG A 71 2.42 4.94 -12.85
CA ARG A 71 3.44 4.52 -13.82
C ARG A 71 3.46 5.38 -15.07
N ALA A 72 2.38 6.04 -15.37
CA ALA A 72 2.29 6.90 -16.55
C ALA A 72 3.19 8.12 -16.42
N LYS A 73 3.71 8.34 -15.24
CA LYS A 73 4.67 9.42 -15.01
C LYS A 73 6.08 8.90 -15.16
#